data_c865c298097639b57108f31d1482a18f
#
_entry.id   c865c298097639b57108f31d1482a18f
#
_cell.length_a   1.000
_cell.length_b   1.000
_cell.length_c   1.000
_cell.angle_alpha   90.00
_cell.angle_beta   90.00
_cell.angle_gamma   90.00
#
_symmetry.space_group_name_H-M   'P 1'
#
loop_
_entity.id
_entity.type
_entity.pdbx_description
1 polymer ?
#
loop_
_entity_poly.entity_id
_entity_poly.type
_entity_poly.pdbx_seq_one_letter_code
_entity_poly.pdbx_strand_id
1 'polypeptide(L)'
;MGKVLIIDDENQLRGLLARIIGLEGYEVIQADSCKAGLKQVEQQNPDVIICDVRLPDGSGVDLITEMKRLGPLTEIILLTAHGNIPDGV
;
A
#
# COMPACT_ATOMS: atom_id res chain seq x y z
N MET A 1 7.93 -12.89 11.25
CA MET A 1 7.08 -12.71 10.12
C MET A 1 7.23 -11.36 9.52
N GLY A 2 6.87 -11.19 8.31
CA GLY A 2 7.04 -9.92 7.64
C GLY A 2 6.02 -8.88 8.04
N LYS A 3 6.33 -7.65 7.74
CA LYS A 3 5.48 -6.51 8.03
C LYS A 3 5.00 -5.93 6.70
N VAL A 4 3.71 -5.79 6.53
CA VAL A 4 3.09 -5.33 5.29
C VAL A 4 2.33 -4.04 5.55
N LEU A 5 2.61 -3.03 4.74
CA LEU A 5 1.87 -1.77 4.79
C LEU A 5 0.92 -1.72 3.61
N ILE A 6 -0.35 -1.42 3.87
CA ILE A 6 -1.35 -1.28 2.82
C ILE A 6 -1.78 0.18 2.77
N ILE A 7 -1.61 0.82 1.61
CA ILE A 7 -1.98 2.21 1.41
C ILE A 7 -3.12 2.26 0.39
N ASP A 8 -4.31 2.58 0.86
CA ASP A 8 -5.51 2.64 0.02
C ASP A 8 -6.54 3.51 0.73
N ASP A 9 -7.17 4.40 0.00
CA ASP A 9 -8.16 5.29 0.60
C ASP A 9 -9.54 4.65 0.72
N GLU A 10 -9.75 3.50 0.11
CA GLU A 10 -11.02 2.81 0.25
C GLU A 10 -10.98 1.94 1.48
N ASN A 11 -11.70 2.34 2.51
CA ASN A 11 -11.63 1.70 3.82
C ASN A 11 -12.03 0.23 3.80
N GLN A 12 -13.06 -0.11 3.04
CA GLN A 12 -13.55 -1.49 3.03
C GLN A 12 -12.54 -2.43 2.36
N LEU A 13 -12.02 -2.04 1.22
CA LEU A 13 -11.03 -2.85 0.52
C LEU A 13 -9.75 -2.96 1.34
N ARG A 14 -9.28 -1.85 1.88
CA ARG A 14 -8.08 -1.86 2.70
C ARG A 14 -8.24 -2.77 3.91
N GLY A 15 -9.38 -2.69 4.58
CA GLY A 15 -9.66 -3.54 5.75
C GLY A 15 -9.74 -5.02 5.38
N LEU A 16 -10.32 -5.32 4.23
CA LEU A 16 -10.42 -6.70 3.77
C LEU A 16 -9.03 -7.27 3.47
N LEU A 17 -8.21 -6.51 2.75
CA LEU A 17 -6.84 -6.93 2.45
C LEU A 17 -6.03 -7.11 3.74
N ALA A 18 -6.19 -6.19 4.68
CA ALA A 18 -5.49 -6.27 5.96
C ALA A 18 -5.86 -7.54 6.70
N ARG A 19 -7.14 -7.90 6.66
CA ARG A 19 -7.61 -9.10 7.33
C ARG A 19 -7.04 -10.36 6.67
N ILE A 20 -7.11 -10.43 5.35
CA ILE A 20 -6.63 -11.59 4.62
C ILE A 20 -5.13 -11.77 4.85
N ILE A 21 -4.36 -10.71 4.72
CA ILE A 21 -2.92 -10.77 4.87
C ILE A 21 -2.54 -11.08 6.32
N GLY A 22 -3.27 -10.50 7.26
CA GLY A 22 -3.04 -10.78 8.68
C GLY A 22 -3.29 -12.23 9.03
N LEU A 23 -4.28 -12.86 8.39
CA LEU A 23 -4.56 -14.27 8.63
C LEU A 23 -3.43 -15.18 8.14
N GLU A 24 -2.60 -14.69 7.23
CA GLU A 24 -1.44 -15.45 6.77
C GLU A 24 -0.24 -15.30 7.71
N GLY A 25 -0.39 -14.55 8.76
CA GLY A 25 0.67 -14.42 9.77
C GLY A 25 1.52 -13.17 9.66
N TYR A 26 1.18 -12.25 8.75
CA TYR A 26 1.94 -11.02 8.63
C TYR A 26 1.42 -9.96 9.59
N GLU A 27 2.31 -9.09 10.00
CA GLU A 27 1.91 -7.90 10.75
C GLU A 27 1.47 -6.88 9.70
N VAL A 28 0.27 -6.32 9.83
CA VAL A 28 -0.28 -5.44 8.82
C VAL A 28 -0.47 -4.03 9.38
N ILE A 29 -0.01 -3.05 8.60
CA ILE A 29 -0.17 -1.64 8.92
C ILE A 29 -1.00 -1.03 7.80
N GLN A 30 -1.86 -0.09 8.11
CA GLN A 30 -2.75 0.52 7.14
C GLN A 30 -2.55 2.02 7.08
N ALA A 31 -2.69 2.59 5.90
CA ALA A 31 -2.67 4.03 5.69
C ALA A 31 -3.67 4.38 4.58
N ASP A 32 -4.27 5.54 4.67
CA ASP A 32 -5.34 5.94 3.74
C ASP A 32 -4.93 7.04 2.77
N SER A 33 -3.68 7.45 2.80
CA SER A 33 -3.19 8.53 1.94
C SER A 33 -1.68 8.40 1.71
N CYS A 34 -1.18 9.16 0.77
CA CYS A 34 0.25 9.20 0.51
C CYS A 34 1.02 9.67 1.74
N LYS A 35 0.54 10.72 2.37
CA LYS A 35 1.19 11.30 3.52
C LYS A 35 1.25 10.30 4.68
N ALA A 36 0.12 9.67 4.98
CA ALA A 36 0.04 8.69 6.04
C ALA A 36 0.93 7.48 5.71
N GLY A 37 0.95 7.08 4.44
CA GLY A 37 1.77 5.97 4.00
C GLY A 37 3.24 6.23 4.18
N LEU A 38 3.73 7.39 3.75
CA LEU A 38 5.15 7.73 3.91
C LEU A 38 5.56 7.76 5.38
N LYS A 39 4.67 8.27 6.23
CA LYS A 39 4.96 8.29 7.65
C LYS A 39 5.12 6.88 8.19
N GLN A 40 4.29 5.95 7.76
CA GLN A 40 4.38 4.57 8.20
C GLN A 40 5.64 3.88 7.65
N VAL A 41 6.03 4.19 6.42
CA VAL A 41 7.27 3.65 5.87
C VAL A 41 8.46 4.08 6.74
N GLU A 42 8.48 5.35 7.10
CA GLU A 42 9.56 5.88 7.90
C GLU A 42 9.58 5.30 9.31
N GLN A 43 8.44 5.16 9.93
CA GLN A 43 8.35 4.72 11.31
C GLN A 43 8.40 3.21 11.48
N GLN A 44 7.83 2.46 10.55
CA GLN A 44 7.63 1.02 10.72
C GLN A 44 8.56 0.16 9.87
N ASN A 45 9.15 0.73 8.84
CA ASN A 45 10.09 0.01 7.98
C ASN A 45 9.50 -1.29 7.44
N PRO A 46 8.40 -1.23 6.73
CA PRO A 46 7.74 -2.45 6.26
C PRO A 46 8.58 -3.23 5.25
N ASP A 47 8.34 -4.52 5.17
CA ASP A 47 9.02 -5.38 4.21
C ASP A 47 8.35 -5.31 2.85
N VAL A 48 7.04 -5.14 2.83
CA VAL A 48 6.25 -5.05 1.61
C VAL A 48 5.26 -3.91 1.75
N ILE A 49 5.07 -3.16 0.68
CA ILE A 49 4.07 -2.11 0.61
C ILE A 49 3.11 -2.45 -0.52
N ILE A 50 1.82 -2.49 -0.22
CA ILE A 50 0.78 -2.62 -1.22
C ILE A 50 0.11 -1.26 -1.32
N CYS A 51 0.23 -0.61 -2.45
CA CYS A 51 -0.19 0.77 -2.60
C CYS A 51 -1.12 0.96 -3.78
N ASP A 52 -2.23 1.66 -3.56
CA ASP A 52 -3.13 2.01 -4.63
C ASP A 52 -2.46 3.05 -5.51
N VAL A 53 -2.71 2.97 -6.79
CA VAL A 53 -2.19 3.94 -7.75
C VAL A 53 -2.82 5.32 -7.54
N ARG A 54 -4.10 5.37 -7.20
CA ARG A 54 -4.78 6.63 -7.00
C ARG A 54 -5.09 6.87 -5.54
N LEU A 55 -4.59 7.95 -5.02
CA LEU A 55 -4.82 8.33 -3.63
C LEU A 55 -5.31 9.78 -3.59
N PRO A 56 -6.01 10.18 -2.54
CA PRO A 56 -6.59 11.53 -2.49
C PRO A 56 -5.56 12.65 -2.52
N ASP A 57 -4.36 12.39 -2.08
CA ASP A 57 -3.32 13.39 -2.01
C ASP A 57 -2.14 13.11 -2.94
N GLY A 58 -2.33 12.21 -3.89
CA GLY A 58 -1.28 11.97 -4.87
C GLY A 58 -1.40 10.65 -5.60
N SER A 59 -0.33 10.25 -6.22
CA SER A 59 -0.27 9.02 -7.00
C SER A 59 0.68 8.03 -6.37
N GLY A 60 0.29 6.77 -6.33
CA GLY A 60 1.17 5.71 -5.86
C GLY A 60 2.42 5.61 -6.72
N VAL A 61 2.31 5.94 -8.01
CA VAL A 61 3.46 5.91 -8.89
C VAL A 61 4.50 6.94 -8.47
N ASP A 62 4.06 8.17 -8.16
CA ASP A 62 4.98 9.21 -7.71
C ASP A 62 5.54 8.88 -6.33
N LEU A 63 4.78 8.16 -5.54
CA LEU A 63 5.16 7.81 -4.19
C LEU A 63 6.28 6.78 -4.16
N ILE A 64 6.42 5.97 -5.21
CA ILE A 64 7.43 4.91 -5.27
C ILE A 64 8.83 5.44 -4.99
N THR A 65 9.19 6.55 -5.60
CA THR A 65 10.53 7.12 -5.44
C THR A 65 10.83 7.43 -3.97
N GLU A 66 9.89 8.05 -3.29
CA GLU A 66 10.06 8.37 -1.88
C GLU A 66 10.08 7.10 -1.01
N MET A 67 9.20 6.14 -1.32
CA MET A 67 9.16 4.91 -0.55
C MET A 67 10.46 4.12 -0.69
N LYS A 68 11.03 4.08 -1.91
CA LYS A 68 12.29 3.38 -2.14
C LYS A 68 13.46 4.12 -1.51
N ARG A 69 13.39 5.43 -1.43
CA ARG A 69 14.44 6.20 -0.76
C ARG A 69 14.45 5.90 0.73
N LEU A 70 13.26 5.79 1.33
CA LEU A 70 13.14 5.54 2.77
C LEU A 70 13.39 4.07 3.12
N GLY A 71 13.03 3.16 2.23
CA GLY A 71 13.20 1.73 2.45
C GLY A 71 13.69 1.04 1.19
N PRO A 72 14.99 1.11 0.90
CA PRO A 72 15.52 0.58 -0.37
C PRO A 72 15.29 -0.91 -0.59
N LEU A 73 15.13 -1.66 0.49
CA LEU A 73 14.91 -3.10 0.38
C LEU A 73 13.43 -3.49 0.40
N THR A 74 12.56 -2.51 0.58
CA THR A 74 11.13 -2.79 0.64
C THR A 74 10.58 -3.11 -0.75
N GLU A 75 9.78 -4.17 -0.84
CA GLU A 75 9.13 -4.51 -2.09
C GLU A 75 7.84 -3.73 -2.20
N ILE A 76 7.53 -3.20 -3.37
CA ILE A 76 6.33 -2.38 -3.57
C ILE A 76 5.45 -3.01 -4.64
N ILE A 77 4.19 -3.22 -4.29
CA ILE A 77 3.20 -3.74 -5.20
C ILE A 77 2.15 -2.66 -5.42
N LEU A 78 1.91 -2.28 -6.68
CA LEU A 78 0.89 -1.30 -6.98
C LEU A 78 -0.41 -1.99 -7.35
N LEU A 79 -1.51 -1.47 -6.80
CA LEU A 79 -2.83 -1.97 -7.13
C LEU A 79 -3.46 -1.04 -8.12
N THR A 80 -3.98 -1.57 -9.19
CA THR A 80 -4.66 -0.77 -10.19
C THR A 80 -6.14 -1.10 -10.19
N ALA A 81 -6.67 -1.24 -9.03
CA ALA A 81 -8.02 -1.72 -8.87
C ALA A 81 -9.06 -0.83 -9.49
N HIS A 82 -8.72 0.40 -9.68
CA HIS A 82 -9.66 1.27 -10.27
C HIS A 82 -9.67 1.13 -11.72
N GLY A 83 -8.82 0.36 -12.23
CA GLY A 83 -8.71 0.22 -13.54
C GLY A 83 -9.86 -0.37 -14.02
N ASN A 84 -10.32 0.01 -14.89
CA ASN A 84 -11.20 -0.54 -15.42
C ASN A 84 -10.82 -1.68 -16.06
N ILE A 85 -11.26 -2.72 -15.71
CA ILE A 85 -11.13 -3.85 -16.46
C ILE A 85 -11.80 -3.50 -17.66
N PRO A 86 -11.15 -3.54 -18.73
CA PRO A 86 -11.70 -3.16 -19.94
C PRO A 86 -12.91 -3.96 -20.15
N ASP A 87 -13.92 -3.29 -20.45
CA ASP A 87 -15.02 -3.95 -20.49
C ASP A 87 -15.11 -4.67 -21.63
N GLY A 88 -15.78 -5.46 -21.83
CA GLY A 88 -15.87 -6.18 -22.99
C GLY A 88 -14.78 -7.09 -23.19
N VAL A 89 -14.05 -7.12 -22.28
CA VAL A 89 -13.03 -8.05 -22.37
C VAL A 89 -13.51 -9.31 -21.80
#